data_beefc3ff287dff15f0fdab1d976dc7ef
#
_entry.id   beefc3ff287dff15f0fdab1d976dc7ef
#
_cell.length_a   1.000
_cell.length_b   1.000
_cell.length_c   1.000
_cell.angle_alpha   90.00
_cell.angle_beta   90.00
_cell.angle_gamma   90.00
#
_symmetry.space_group_name_H-M   'P 1'
#
loop_
_entity.id
_entity.type
_entity.pdbx_description
1 polymer ?
#
loop_
_entity_poly.entity_id
_entity_poly.type
_entity_poly.pdbx_seq_one_letter_code
_entity_poly.pdbx_strand_id
1 'polypeptide(L)'
;VSPLDCTGCGNCADICPAKEKALVMQPAAKQIKEQADNWAFAVSAVEDKPELMTKETVKGSQFARPLMEFSGACGGCGETPYMKLVTQLFGERMVIANATGCSSIWSASAPSMAYTCNANGKGPAWANSLFEDNAEYGYGMLLGAKKQRETLIRLAEEFVRDCESGVENDGSVDGGSGISEALKHWLAVRDNPTACTAAAEEVRKKLAQVLKEAVTRSDVPVAVSEQAERTSRQIQRLSEIQKR
;
A
#
# COMPACT_ATOMS: atom_id res chain seq x y z
N VAL A 1 -3.41 4.42 25.39
CA VAL A 1 -4.79 4.68 24.94
C VAL A 1 -4.88 6.11 24.45
N SER A 2 -5.51 6.33 23.30
CA SER A 2 -5.86 7.69 22.85
C SER A 2 -7.09 8.18 23.64
N PRO A 3 -6.96 9.18 24.51
CA PRO A 3 -8.09 9.62 25.33
C PRO A 3 -9.14 10.40 24.53
N LEU A 4 -8.75 10.96 23.38
CA LEU A 4 -9.67 11.71 22.51
C LEU A 4 -10.57 10.79 21.68
N ASP A 5 -10.11 9.55 21.41
CA ASP A 5 -10.84 8.58 20.60
C ASP A 5 -11.52 7.49 21.47
N CYS A 6 -11.30 7.53 22.77
CA CYS A 6 -11.87 6.56 23.69
C CYS A 6 -13.36 6.80 23.91
N THR A 7 -14.21 5.82 23.54
CA THR A 7 -15.67 5.88 23.73
C THR A 7 -16.12 5.60 25.18
N GLY A 8 -15.20 5.20 26.06
CA GLY A 8 -15.52 4.91 27.47
C GLY A 8 -16.29 3.60 27.70
N CYS A 9 -16.25 2.64 26.76
CA CYS A 9 -17.03 1.40 26.87
C CYS A 9 -16.58 0.43 27.99
N GLY A 10 -15.37 0.59 28.52
CA GLY A 10 -14.84 -0.23 29.65
C GLY A 10 -14.28 -1.59 29.26
N ASN A 11 -14.54 -2.12 28.10
CA ASN A 11 -14.15 -3.47 27.67
C ASN A 11 -12.67 -3.80 27.89
N CYS A 12 -11.78 -2.87 27.60
CA CYS A 12 -10.34 -3.08 27.79
C CYS A 12 -9.94 -3.20 29.27
N ALA A 13 -10.61 -2.48 30.18
CA ALA A 13 -10.40 -2.60 31.58
C ALA A 13 -10.96 -3.92 32.13
N ASP A 14 -12.13 -4.33 31.64
CA ASP A 14 -12.79 -5.56 32.12
C ASP A 14 -12.01 -6.81 31.72
N ILE A 15 -11.53 -6.87 30.47
CA ILE A 15 -10.81 -8.04 29.90
C ILE A 15 -9.32 -8.06 30.27
N CYS A 16 -8.77 -7.00 30.86
CA CYS A 16 -7.35 -6.92 31.20
C CYS A 16 -6.87 -8.15 31.99
N PRO A 17 -5.89 -8.92 31.47
CA PRO A 17 -5.45 -10.18 32.09
C PRO A 17 -4.50 -9.98 33.29
N ALA A 18 -4.06 -8.75 33.57
CA ALA A 18 -3.18 -8.46 34.68
C ALA A 18 -3.89 -8.71 36.02
N LYS A 19 -3.17 -9.27 37.01
CA LYS A 19 -3.72 -9.50 38.36
C LYS A 19 -4.24 -8.21 39.00
N GLU A 20 -3.46 -7.15 38.90
CA GLU A 20 -3.91 -5.78 39.15
C GLU A 20 -4.18 -5.17 37.77
N LYS A 21 -5.42 -4.75 37.56
CA LYS A 21 -5.82 -4.22 36.23
C LYS A 21 -4.85 -3.13 35.75
N ALA A 22 -4.15 -3.39 34.68
CA ALA A 22 -3.24 -2.42 34.07
C ALA A 22 -3.97 -1.25 33.41
N LEU A 23 -5.24 -1.48 33.02
CA LEU A 23 -6.10 -0.45 32.43
C LEU A 23 -7.23 -0.16 33.42
N VAL A 24 -7.37 1.10 33.79
CA VAL A 24 -8.38 1.58 34.75
C VAL A 24 -9.14 2.74 34.10
N MET A 25 -10.48 2.69 34.24
CA MET A 25 -11.33 3.77 33.76
C MET A 25 -11.15 5.02 34.64
N GLN A 26 -10.90 6.14 34.00
CA GLN A 26 -10.74 7.45 34.64
C GLN A 26 -11.58 8.52 33.91
N PRO A 27 -11.98 9.58 34.60
CA PRO A 27 -12.67 10.71 33.96
C PRO A 27 -11.79 11.33 32.87
N ALA A 28 -12.29 11.37 31.64
CA ALA A 28 -11.55 11.83 30.45
C ALA A 28 -10.96 13.23 30.62
N ALA A 29 -11.71 14.18 31.23
CA ALA A 29 -11.27 15.57 31.44
C ALA A 29 -9.94 15.69 32.20
N LYS A 30 -9.62 14.72 33.09
CA LYS A 30 -8.35 14.70 33.83
C LYS A 30 -7.19 14.12 33.01
N GLN A 31 -7.48 13.29 32.03
CA GLN A 31 -6.48 12.51 31.32
C GLN A 31 -6.14 13.08 29.96
N ILE A 32 -7.04 13.86 29.34
CA ILE A 32 -6.90 14.30 27.95
C ILE A 32 -5.56 15.02 27.71
N LYS A 33 -5.23 16.00 28.53
CA LYS A 33 -4.04 16.84 28.28
C LYS A 33 -2.75 16.03 28.35
N GLU A 34 -2.55 15.27 29.41
CA GLU A 34 -1.32 14.52 29.64
C GLU A 34 -1.18 13.34 28.67
N GLN A 35 -2.26 12.58 28.49
CA GLN A 35 -2.23 11.36 27.67
C GLN A 35 -2.26 11.67 26.16
N ALA A 36 -2.81 12.83 25.75
CA ALA A 36 -2.77 13.23 24.35
C ALA A 36 -1.33 13.48 23.88
N ASP A 37 -0.51 14.16 24.68
CA ASP A 37 0.90 14.39 24.36
C ASP A 37 1.70 13.09 24.32
N ASN A 38 1.46 12.18 25.27
CA ASN A 38 2.06 10.85 25.30
C ASN A 38 1.66 10.02 24.06
N TRP A 39 0.40 10.10 23.64
CA TRP A 39 -0.10 9.44 22.45
C TRP A 39 0.54 10.01 21.18
N ALA A 40 0.60 11.33 21.05
CA ALA A 40 1.22 11.99 19.92
C ALA A 40 2.70 11.59 19.76
N PHE A 41 3.44 11.54 20.88
CA PHE A 41 4.81 11.05 20.89
C PHE A 41 4.91 9.59 20.45
N ALA A 42 4.07 8.71 21.00
CA ALA A 42 4.10 7.28 20.66
C ALA A 42 3.84 7.03 19.18
N VAL A 43 2.88 7.76 18.59
CA VAL A 43 2.55 7.60 17.15
C VAL A 43 3.63 8.15 16.22
N SER A 44 4.30 9.25 16.63
CA SER A 44 5.29 9.92 15.78
C SER A 44 6.72 9.37 15.93
N ALA A 45 7.11 8.91 17.12
CA ALA A 45 8.49 8.56 17.45
C ALA A 45 8.74 7.05 17.55
N VAL A 46 7.69 6.23 17.73
CA VAL A 46 7.85 4.78 17.85
C VAL A 46 7.65 4.13 16.50
N GLU A 47 8.71 3.52 16.00
CA GLU A 47 8.66 2.76 14.74
C GLU A 47 7.98 1.40 14.92
N ASP A 48 7.29 0.95 13.87
CA ASP A 48 6.76 -0.40 13.80
C ASP A 48 7.91 -1.42 13.77
N LYS A 49 7.71 -2.57 14.40
CA LYS A 49 8.72 -3.63 14.51
C LYS A 49 8.20 -4.97 13.97
N PRO A 50 7.76 -5.03 12.72
CA PRO A 50 7.14 -6.23 12.16
C PRO A 50 8.14 -7.41 12.04
N GLU A 51 9.45 -7.14 12.10
CA GLU A 51 10.52 -8.13 12.03
C GLU A 51 10.69 -8.95 13.30
N LEU A 52 10.15 -8.50 14.44
CA LEU A 52 10.32 -9.20 15.72
C LEU A 52 9.60 -10.55 15.76
N MET A 53 8.54 -10.70 15.01
CA MET A 53 7.77 -11.95 14.91
C MET A 53 7.13 -12.07 13.53
N THR A 54 6.92 -13.31 13.07
CA THR A 54 6.20 -13.53 11.82
C THR A 54 4.75 -13.04 11.91
N LYS A 55 4.33 -12.25 10.94
CA LYS A 55 2.97 -11.68 10.85
C LYS A 55 1.86 -12.73 10.76
N GLU A 56 2.19 -13.93 10.34
CA GLU A 56 1.24 -15.05 10.14
C GLU A 56 0.69 -15.61 11.45
N THR A 57 1.27 -15.24 12.58
CA THR A 57 0.75 -15.60 13.91
C THR A 57 -0.10 -14.47 14.50
N VAL A 58 -1.08 -14.83 15.34
CA VAL A 58 -1.94 -13.84 16.03
C VAL A 58 -1.10 -12.82 16.80
N LYS A 59 -0.09 -13.30 17.54
CA LYS A 59 0.80 -12.43 18.31
C LYS A 59 1.67 -11.57 17.39
N GLY A 60 2.24 -12.15 16.35
CA GLY A 60 3.15 -11.45 15.44
C GLY A 60 2.45 -10.38 14.61
N SER A 61 1.19 -10.59 14.21
CA SER A 61 0.40 -9.58 13.50
C SER A 61 0.26 -8.27 14.28
N GLN A 62 0.30 -8.33 15.62
CA GLN A 62 0.14 -7.15 16.49
C GLN A 62 1.40 -6.26 16.56
N PHE A 63 2.53 -6.70 16.02
CA PHE A 63 3.72 -5.86 15.82
C PHE A 63 3.65 -5.02 14.52
N ALA A 64 2.69 -5.31 13.66
CA ALA A 64 2.42 -4.49 12.48
C ALA A 64 1.41 -3.38 12.82
N ARG A 65 1.66 -2.17 12.33
CA ARG A 65 0.74 -1.05 12.50
C ARG A 65 -0.57 -1.35 11.79
N PRO A 66 -1.72 -1.20 12.46
CA PRO A 66 -3.00 -1.29 11.79
C PRO A 66 -3.22 -0.07 10.87
N LEU A 67 -3.79 -0.31 9.70
CA LEU A 67 -4.20 0.75 8.79
C LEU A 67 -5.71 1.00 8.84
N MET A 68 -6.33 0.62 9.95
CA MET A 68 -7.71 0.91 10.32
C MET A 68 -7.76 1.08 11.85
N GLU A 69 -8.04 2.29 12.31
CA GLU A 69 -8.14 2.65 13.73
C GLU A 69 -9.23 3.71 13.94
N PHE A 70 -9.70 3.80 15.19
CA PHE A 70 -10.64 4.84 15.62
C PHE A 70 -11.92 4.88 14.78
N SER A 71 -12.47 3.71 14.51
CA SER A 71 -13.75 3.58 13.81
C SER A 71 -14.89 4.16 14.63
N GLY A 72 -15.94 4.66 13.95
CA GLY A 72 -17.18 5.08 14.59
C GLY A 72 -18.11 3.93 15.02
N ALA A 73 -17.57 2.72 15.24
CA ALA A 73 -18.34 1.55 15.65
C ALA A 73 -18.81 1.64 17.09
N CYS A 74 -19.87 0.90 17.41
CA CYS A 74 -20.37 0.76 18.76
C CYS A 74 -19.30 0.18 19.71
N GLY A 75 -19.32 0.56 20.97
CA GLY A 75 -18.48 -0.05 22.00
C GLY A 75 -18.67 -1.57 22.02
N GLY A 76 -17.54 -2.34 21.92
CA GLY A 76 -17.60 -3.79 21.87
C GLY A 76 -18.02 -4.39 20.53
N CYS A 77 -17.95 -3.65 19.41
CA CYS A 77 -18.23 -4.18 18.08
C CYS A 77 -17.36 -5.42 17.79
N GLY A 78 -17.97 -6.53 17.39
CA GLY A 78 -17.27 -7.77 17.06
C GLY A 78 -16.66 -7.81 15.67
N GLU A 79 -16.96 -6.85 14.80
CA GLU A 79 -16.50 -6.81 13.41
C GLU A 79 -15.17 -6.06 13.25
N THR A 80 -15.03 -4.93 13.89
CA THR A 80 -13.86 -4.04 13.73
C THR A 80 -12.53 -4.66 14.12
N PRO A 81 -12.40 -5.56 15.09
CA PRO A 81 -11.15 -6.27 15.38
C PRO A 81 -10.64 -7.12 14.21
N TYR A 82 -11.53 -7.75 13.45
CA TYR A 82 -11.16 -8.52 12.26
C TYR A 82 -10.67 -7.60 11.15
N MET A 83 -11.36 -6.48 10.92
CA MET A 83 -10.91 -5.51 9.92
C MET A 83 -9.56 -4.90 10.28
N LYS A 84 -9.34 -4.57 11.56
CA LYS A 84 -8.04 -4.15 12.06
C LYS A 84 -6.95 -5.19 11.74
N LEU A 85 -7.18 -6.45 12.07
CA LEU A 85 -6.24 -7.54 11.80
C LEU A 85 -5.95 -7.69 10.30
N VAL A 86 -6.96 -7.66 9.45
CA VAL A 86 -6.80 -7.75 7.99
C VAL A 86 -5.96 -6.60 7.46
N THR A 87 -6.12 -5.38 7.98
CA THR A 87 -5.27 -4.24 7.60
C THR A 87 -3.83 -4.37 8.09
N GLN A 88 -3.58 -5.00 9.24
CA GLN A 88 -2.23 -5.31 9.71
C GLN A 88 -1.50 -6.30 8.79
N LEU A 89 -2.24 -7.27 8.22
CA LEU A 89 -1.70 -8.29 7.33
C LEU A 89 -1.52 -7.79 5.89
N PHE A 90 -2.51 -7.07 5.36
CA PHE A 90 -2.62 -6.78 3.92
C PHE A 90 -2.83 -5.32 3.59
N GLY A 91 -3.01 -4.44 4.57
CA GLY A 91 -3.53 -3.08 4.40
C GLY A 91 -2.86 -2.23 3.32
N GLU A 92 -1.55 -2.38 3.11
CA GLU A 92 -0.81 -1.64 2.07
C GLU A 92 -1.29 -1.94 0.64
N ARG A 93 -1.95 -3.06 0.43
CA ARG A 93 -2.34 -3.57 -0.90
C ARG A 93 -3.82 -3.88 -1.01
N MET A 94 -4.58 -3.52 0.02
CA MET A 94 -6.02 -3.81 0.04
C MET A 94 -6.81 -2.89 -0.87
N VAL A 95 -7.75 -3.49 -1.58
CA VAL A 95 -8.85 -2.79 -2.23
C VAL A 95 -10.14 -3.34 -1.65
N ILE A 96 -10.97 -2.46 -1.10
CA ILE A 96 -12.17 -2.82 -0.38
C ILE A 96 -13.39 -2.39 -1.20
N ALA A 97 -14.15 -3.39 -1.66
CA ALA A 97 -15.50 -3.18 -2.19
C ALA A 97 -16.48 -3.35 -1.03
N ASN A 98 -17.10 -2.28 -0.62
CA ASN A 98 -18.01 -2.26 0.52
C ASN A 98 -19.45 -2.09 0.05
N ALA A 99 -20.41 -2.65 0.78
CA ALA A 99 -21.82 -2.37 0.60
C ALA A 99 -22.35 -1.49 1.74
N THR A 100 -23.45 -0.80 1.51
CA THR A 100 -24.09 0.02 2.55
C THR A 100 -24.55 -0.83 3.73
N GLY A 101 -24.06 -0.51 4.91
CA GLY A 101 -24.33 -1.21 6.16
C GLY A 101 -23.45 -0.67 7.28
N CYS A 102 -23.27 -1.42 8.38
CA CYS A 102 -22.43 -1.00 9.49
C CYS A 102 -20.99 -0.71 9.05
N SER A 103 -20.44 -1.51 8.14
CA SER A 103 -19.07 -1.32 7.63
C SER A 103 -18.89 0.00 6.87
N SER A 104 -19.90 0.52 6.20
CA SER A 104 -19.85 1.86 5.61
C SER A 104 -19.97 2.96 6.65
N ILE A 105 -20.75 2.74 7.70
CA ILE A 105 -20.95 3.74 8.75
C ILE A 105 -19.70 3.92 9.59
N TRP A 106 -19.15 2.85 10.16
CA TRP A 106 -17.99 2.96 11.05
C TRP A 106 -16.67 3.17 10.31
N SER A 107 -16.60 2.92 8.99
CA SER A 107 -15.35 3.07 8.24
C SER A 107 -15.22 4.36 7.43
N ALA A 108 -16.32 4.95 6.96
CA ALA A 108 -16.25 6.05 6.01
C ALA A 108 -17.32 7.15 6.15
N SER A 109 -18.32 6.95 7.01
CA SER A 109 -19.46 7.89 7.05
C SER A 109 -19.47 8.81 8.27
N ALA A 110 -18.98 8.39 9.41
CA ALA A 110 -19.05 9.22 10.62
C ALA A 110 -18.03 8.79 11.67
N PRO A 111 -17.36 9.74 12.30
CA PRO A 111 -17.21 11.15 11.93
C PRO A 111 -16.14 11.35 10.86
N SER A 112 -15.36 10.32 10.57
CA SER A 112 -14.23 10.33 9.63
C SER A 112 -13.94 8.92 9.12
N MET A 113 -13.13 8.82 8.08
CA MET A 113 -12.66 7.54 7.56
C MET A 113 -11.70 6.89 8.55
N ALA A 114 -11.96 5.64 8.93
CA ALA A 114 -11.13 4.88 9.87
C ALA A 114 -9.88 4.28 9.23
N TYR A 115 -9.85 4.16 7.91
CA TYR A 115 -8.67 3.68 7.17
C TYR A 115 -7.63 4.79 7.01
N THR A 116 -6.36 4.41 7.11
CA THR A 116 -5.22 5.32 7.01
C THR A 116 -4.12 4.72 6.14
N CYS A 117 -3.07 5.52 5.90
CA CYS A 117 -1.89 5.09 5.17
C CYS A 117 -0.67 4.96 6.10
N ASN A 118 0.29 4.12 5.71
CA ASN A 118 1.59 4.05 6.35
C ASN A 118 2.49 5.23 5.95
N ALA A 119 3.71 5.27 6.50
CA ALA A 119 4.70 6.31 6.20
C ALA A 119 5.07 6.42 4.70
N ASN A 120 4.86 5.36 3.93
CA ASN A 120 5.09 5.33 2.47
C ASN A 120 3.87 5.77 1.65
N GLY A 121 2.81 6.26 2.30
CA GLY A 121 1.57 6.67 1.65
C GLY A 121 0.72 5.51 1.10
N LYS A 122 1.00 4.28 1.54
CA LYS A 122 0.27 3.07 1.12
C LYS A 122 -0.75 2.69 2.18
N GLY A 123 -1.98 2.39 1.75
CA GLY A 123 -3.07 1.98 2.63
C GLY A 123 -4.26 1.45 1.85
N PRO A 124 -5.31 0.99 2.53
CA PRO A 124 -6.50 0.46 1.88
C PRO A 124 -7.17 1.49 0.98
N ALA A 125 -7.49 1.08 -0.24
CA ALA A 125 -8.40 1.82 -1.11
C ALA A 125 -9.81 1.32 -0.83
N TRP A 126 -10.71 2.24 -0.48
CA TRP A 126 -12.08 1.91 -0.10
C TRP A 126 -13.08 2.56 -1.07
N ALA A 127 -14.05 1.78 -1.49
CA ALA A 127 -15.17 2.28 -2.27
C ALA A 127 -16.45 1.54 -1.91
N ASN A 128 -17.58 2.24 -1.97
CA ASN A 128 -18.90 1.71 -1.62
C ASN A 128 -19.77 1.58 -2.84
N SER A 129 -20.53 0.51 -2.91
CA SER A 129 -21.60 0.30 -3.87
C SER A 129 -22.93 0.06 -3.16
N LEU A 130 -23.99 -0.19 -3.92
CA LEU A 130 -25.26 -0.64 -3.37
C LEU A 130 -25.12 -2.09 -2.88
N PHE A 131 -25.97 -2.48 -1.95
CA PHE A 131 -25.96 -3.85 -1.43
C PHE A 131 -26.25 -4.88 -2.52
N GLU A 132 -27.13 -4.53 -3.44
CA GLU A 132 -27.62 -5.41 -4.51
C GLU A 132 -26.55 -5.72 -5.55
N ASP A 133 -25.57 -4.85 -5.77
CA ASP A 133 -24.56 -4.96 -6.83
C ASP A 133 -23.13 -5.13 -6.30
N ASN A 134 -22.96 -5.29 -4.99
CA ASN A 134 -21.63 -5.28 -4.39
C ASN A 134 -20.73 -6.44 -4.83
N ALA A 135 -21.31 -7.60 -5.11
CA ALA A 135 -20.56 -8.77 -5.59
C ALA A 135 -19.98 -8.50 -6.98
N GLU A 136 -20.78 -7.98 -7.88
CA GLU A 136 -20.36 -7.61 -9.24
C GLU A 136 -19.36 -6.46 -9.24
N TYR A 137 -19.58 -5.47 -8.39
CA TYR A 137 -18.67 -4.35 -8.20
C TYR A 137 -17.29 -4.83 -7.72
N GLY A 138 -17.25 -5.64 -6.67
CA GLY A 138 -15.99 -6.20 -6.15
C GLY A 138 -15.29 -7.11 -7.16
N TYR A 139 -16.06 -7.91 -7.91
CA TYR A 139 -15.52 -8.73 -8.98
C TYR A 139 -14.96 -7.89 -10.14
N GLY A 140 -15.65 -6.83 -10.52
CA GLY A 140 -15.19 -5.87 -11.52
C GLY A 140 -13.86 -5.20 -11.12
N MET A 141 -13.72 -4.81 -9.86
CA MET A 141 -12.46 -4.27 -9.33
C MET A 141 -11.32 -5.30 -9.41
N LEU A 142 -11.59 -6.57 -9.08
CA LEU A 142 -10.62 -7.66 -9.21
C LEU A 142 -10.19 -7.88 -10.67
N LEU A 143 -11.15 -7.90 -11.59
CA LEU A 143 -10.87 -8.04 -13.03
C LEU A 143 -10.04 -6.86 -13.54
N GLY A 144 -10.36 -5.64 -13.13
CA GLY A 144 -9.58 -4.44 -13.45
C GLY A 144 -8.13 -4.55 -12.98
N ALA A 145 -7.91 -4.95 -11.73
CA ALA A 145 -6.59 -5.15 -11.17
C ALA A 145 -5.80 -6.25 -11.90
N LYS A 146 -6.45 -7.38 -12.21
CA LYS A 146 -5.84 -8.47 -13.00
C LYS A 146 -5.43 -7.99 -14.37
N LYS A 147 -6.30 -7.23 -15.06
CA LYS A 147 -6.01 -6.71 -16.40
C LYS A 147 -4.84 -5.72 -16.41
N GLN A 148 -4.77 -4.86 -15.39
CA GLN A 148 -3.63 -3.96 -15.23
C GLN A 148 -2.32 -4.74 -15.03
N ARG A 149 -2.35 -5.79 -14.18
CA ARG A 149 -1.19 -6.67 -13.95
C ARG A 149 -0.76 -7.40 -15.23
N GLU A 150 -1.69 -7.97 -15.97
CA GLU A 150 -1.41 -8.62 -17.26
C GLU A 150 -0.77 -7.64 -18.27
N THR A 151 -1.30 -6.42 -18.34
CA THR A 151 -0.75 -5.37 -19.21
C THR A 151 0.67 -5.00 -18.79
N LEU A 152 0.93 -4.88 -17.49
CA LEU A 152 2.26 -4.60 -16.96
C LEU A 152 3.26 -5.72 -17.30
N ILE A 153 2.86 -6.98 -17.12
CA ILE A 153 3.67 -8.15 -17.46
C ILE A 153 4.00 -8.12 -18.95
N ARG A 154 3.01 -7.93 -19.82
CA ARG A 154 3.22 -7.86 -21.27
C ARG A 154 4.18 -6.75 -21.67
N LEU A 155 4.03 -5.55 -21.11
CA LEU A 155 4.94 -4.43 -21.38
C LEU A 155 6.38 -4.73 -20.93
N ALA A 156 6.53 -5.39 -19.77
CA ALA A 156 7.84 -5.78 -19.27
C ALA A 156 8.49 -6.86 -20.17
N GLU A 157 7.73 -7.87 -20.60
CA GLU A 157 8.21 -8.91 -21.50
C GLU A 157 8.57 -8.35 -22.88
N GLU A 158 7.78 -7.43 -23.43
CA GLU A 158 8.08 -6.74 -24.68
C GLU A 158 9.37 -5.92 -24.57
N PHE A 159 9.54 -5.16 -23.49
CA PHE A 159 10.75 -4.39 -23.26
C PHE A 159 12.00 -5.26 -23.16
N VAL A 160 11.93 -6.36 -22.38
CA VAL A 160 13.05 -7.31 -22.24
C VAL A 160 13.41 -7.92 -23.60
N ARG A 161 12.42 -8.32 -24.40
CA ARG A 161 12.61 -8.90 -25.74
C ARG A 161 13.26 -7.90 -26.70
N ASP A 162 12.81 -6.64 -26.68
CA ASP A 162 13.37 -5.59 -27.51
C ASP A 162 14.86 -5.34 -27.17
N CYS A 163 15.22 -5.43 -25.88
CA CYS A 163 16.62 -5.35 -25.44
C CYS A 163 17.47 -6.56 -25.87
N GLU A 164 16.88 -7.78 -25.91
CA GLU A 164 17.60 -9.02 -26.29
C GLU A 164 17.76 -9.19 -27.79
N SER A 165 16.84 -8.64 -28.58
CA SER A 165 16.85 -8.83 -30.05
C SER A 165 17.97 -8.09 -30.76
N GLY A 166 18.95 -7.53 -30.03
CA GLY A 166 20.17 -7.01 -30.60
C GLY A 166 19.97 -5.86 -31.59
N VAL A 167 18.90 -5.10 -31.44
CA VAL A 167 18.84 -3.75 -32.01
C VAL A 167 19.92 -2.97 -31.29
N GLU A 168 21.15 -3.13 -31.79
CA GLU A 168 22.38 -2.58 -31.23
C GLU A 168 22.10 -1.17 -30.77
N ASN A 169 22.18 -0.98 -29.45
CA ASN A 169 22.22 0.34 -28.86
C ASN A 169 23.53 0.98 -29.32
N ASP A 170 23.45 1.72 -30.40
CA ASP A 170 24.47 2.71 -30.72
C ASP A 170 24.43 3.75 -29.58
N GLY A 171 25.17 3.45 -28.52
CA GLY A 171 25.71 4.40 -27.53
C GLY A 171 24.78 5.31 -26.74
N SER A 172 23.45 5.19 -26.82
CA SER A 172 22.59 6.28 -26.32
C SER A 172 21.84 6.08 -25.01
N VAL A 173 21.75 4.87 -24.45
CA VAL A 173 21.24 4.71 -23.06
C VAL A 173 21.92 3.50 -22.37
N ASP A 174 22.99 3.75 -21.65
CA ASP A 174 23.65 2.77 -20.75
C ASP A 174 22.72 2.17 -19.69
N GLY A 175 21.57 2.78 -19.48
CA GLY A 175 20.53 2.34 -18.51
C GLY A 175 19.67 1.16 -18.96
N GLY A 176 19.63 0.80 -20.25
CA GLY A 176 18.72 -0.24 -20.77
C GLY A 176 19.05 -1.65 -20.26
N SER A 177 20.33 -1.99 -20.15
CA SER A 177 20.78 -3.27 -19.65
C SER A 177 20.38 -3.49 -18.16
N GLY A 178 20.57 -2.50 -17.32
CA GLY A 178 20.24 -2.61 -15.90
C GLY A 178 18.72 -2.70 -15.62
N ILE A 179 17.87 -2.06 -16.43
CA ILE A 179 16.41 -2.19 -16.32
C ILE A 179 15.96 -3.56 -16.83
N SER A 180 16.50 -4.02 -17.96
CA SER A 180 16.17 -5.34 -18.51
C SER A 180 16.43 -6.46 -17.50
N GLU A 181 17.57 -6.43 -16.82
CA GLU A 181 17.88 -7.39 -15.76
C GLU A 181 16.91 -7.31 -14.58
N ALA A 182 16.59 -6.11 -14.11
CA ALA A 182 15.65 -5.93 -13.02
C ALA A 182 14.23 -6.40 -13.41
N LEU A 183 13.78 -6.15 -14.64
CA LEU A 183 12.50 -6.65 -15.15
C LEU A 183 12.50 -8.18 -15.28
N LYS A 184 13.57 -8.80 -15.76
CA LYS A 184 13.71 -10.27 -15.80
C LYS A 184 13.62 -10.86 -14.40
N HIS A 185 14.31 -10.28 -13.43
CA HIS A 185 14.24 -10.71 -12.04
C HIS A 185 12.81 -10.57 -11.50
N TRP A 186 12.16 -9.43 -11.70
CA TRP A 186 10.77 -9.23 -11.28
C TRP A 186 9.81 -10.23 -11.93
N LEU A 187 9.93 -10.47 -13.24
CA LEU A 187 9.12 -11.47 -13.96
C LEU A 187 9.31 -12.87 -13.41
N ALA A 188 10.53 -13.25 -13.02
CA ALA A 188 10.83 -14.56 -12.44
C ALA A 188 10.23 -14.76 -11.04
N VAL A 189 10.15 -13.70 -10.23
CA VAL A 189 9.66 -13.77 -8.84
C VAL A 189 8.23 -13.25 -8.66
N ARG A 190 7.54 -12.88 -9.73
CA ARG A 190 6.24 -12.19 -9.71
C ARG A 190 5.13 -12.88 -8.92
N ASP A 191 5.22 -14.20 -8.78
CA ASP A 191 4.22 -15.01 -8.07
C ASP A 191 4.61 -15.28 -6.60
N ASN A 192 5.79 -14.83 -6.17
CA ASN A 192 6.20 -14.85 -4.77
C ASN A 192 5.91 -13.49 -4.12
N PRO A 193 4.98 -13.38 -3.16
CA PRO A 193 4.53 -12.10 -2.61
C PRO A 193 5.64 -11.25 -1.99
N THR A 194 6.58 -11.88 -1.29
CA THR A 194 7.68 -11.18 -0.60
C THR A 194 8.77 -10.75 -1.57
N ALA A 195 9.25 -11.67 -2.41
CA ALA A 195 10.30 -11.40 -3.38
C ALA A 195 9.83 -10.42 -4.47
N CYS A 196 8.58 -10.53 -4.91
CA CYS A 196 7.98 -9.62 -5.89
C CYS A 196 7.99 -8.16 -5.41
N THR A 197 7.71 -7.90 -4.14
CA THR A 197 7.71 -6.53 -3.60
C THR A 197 9.09 -5.89 -3.67
N ALA A 198 10.13 -6.61 -3.27
CA ALA A 198 11.51 -6.12 -3.32
C ALA A 198 11.98 -5.91 -4.77
N ALA A 199 11.71 -6.86 -5.66
CA ALA A 199 12.06 -6.76 -7.07
C ALA A 199 11.33 -5.60 -7.78
N ALA A 200 10.04 -5.39 -7.48
CA ALA A 200 9.28 -4.26 -8.02
C ALA A 200 9.84 -2.90 -7.59
N GLU A 201 10.29 -2.79 -6.34
CA GLU A 201 10.90 -1.56 -5.84
C GLU A 201 12.26 -1.28 -6.52
N GLU A 202 13.04 -2.33 -6.79
CA GLU A 202 14.27 -2.20 -7.58
C GLU A 202 13.98 -1.71 -9.01
N VAL A 203 12.98 -2.28 -9.69
CA VAL A 203 12.54 -1.84 -11.01
C VAL A 203 12.14 -0.36 -10.97
N ARG A 204 11.31 0.04 -10.00
CA ARG A 204 10.87 1.44 -9.85
C ARG A 204 12.04 2.41 -9.67
N LYS A 205 13.04 2.07 -8.86
CA LYS A 205 14.24 2.90 -8.65
C LYS A 205 15.03 3.07 -9.95
N LYS A 206 15.29 1.98 -10.67
CA LYS A 206 16.01 2.02 -11.94
C LYS A 206 15.25 2.79 -13.02
N LEU A 207 13.91 2.59 -13.12
CA LEU A 207 13.05 3.35 -14.02
C LEU A 207 13.09 4.86 -13.74
N ALA A 208 12.98 5.24 -12.46
CA ALA A 208 13.01 6.65 -12.06
C ALA A 208 14.36 7.31 -12.40
N GLN A 209 15.46 6.59 -12.25
CA GLN A 209 16.80 7.06 -12.61
C GLN A 209 16.92 7.29 -14.12
N VAL A 210 16.55 6.31 -14.94
CA VAL A 210 16.67 6.41 -16.42
C VAL A 210 15.75 7.48 -16.98
N LEU A 211 14.53 7.61 -16.45
CA LEU A 211 13.62 8.68 -16.88
C LEU A 211 14.16 10.07 -16.53
N LYS A 212 14.79 10.21 -15.36
CA LYS A 212 15.44 11.46 -14.97
C LYS A 212 16.60 11.82 -15.90
N GLU A 213 17.43 10.85 -16.24
CA GLU A 213 18.55 11.02 -17.20
C GLU A 213 18.05 11.33 -18.61
N ALA A 214 16.97 10.70 -19.06
CA ALA A 214 16.35 10.95 -20.36
C ALA A 214 15.77 12.38 -20.46
N VAL A 215 15.14 12.88 -19.39
CA VAL A 215 14.62 14.26 -19.34
C VAL A 215 15.74 15.28 -19.41
N THR A 216 16.88 15.04 -18.75
CA THR A 216 18.03 15.96 -18.78
C THR A 216 18.75 15.97 -20.12
N ARG A 217 18.62 14.92 -20.96
CA ARG A 217 19.19 14.82 -22.30
C ARG A 217 18.29 15.39 -23.41
N SER A 218 17.00 15.64 -23.15
CA SER A 218 16.04 16.11 -24.14
C SER A 218 16.18 17.58 -24.56
N ASP A 219 17.14 18.31 -24.01
CA ASP A 219 17.47 19.68 -24.41
C ASP A 219 18.32 19.78 -25.72
N VAL A 220 18.55 18.66 -26.40
CA VAL A 220 19.27 18.63 -27.69
C VAL A 220 18.26 18.71 -28.85
N PRO A 221 18.43 19.65 -29.81
CA PRO A 221 17.52 19.81 -30.94
C PRO A 221 17.46 18.53 -31.78
N VAL A 222 16.26 17.99 -31.97
CA VAL A 222 15.98 16.74 -32.65
C VAL A 222 16.18 16.90 -34.16
N ALA A 223 17.27 16.38 -34.70
CA ALA A 223 17.29 15.93 -36.08
C ALA A 223 16.54 14.60 -36.16
N VAL A 224 15.43 14.58 -36.89
CA VAL A 224 14.53 13.44 -37.01
C VAL A 224 15.28 12.25 -37.63
N SER A 225 15.62 11.26 -36.80
CA SER A 225 16.07 9.95 -37.23
C SER A 225 15.14 8.87 -36.68
N GLU A 226 15.01 7.74 -37.35
CA GLU A 226 14.27 6.56 -36.85
C GLU A 226 14.66 6.16 -35.42
N GLN A 227 15.86 6.51 -35.02
CA GLN A 227 16.44 6.29 -33.73
C GLN A 227 15.78 7.14 -32.62
N ALA A 228 15.45 8.42 -32.91
CA ALA A 228 14.73 9.30 -32.00
C ALA A 228 13.30 8.80 -31.74
N GLU A 229 12.64 8.25 -32.77
CA GLU A 229 11.31 7.64 -32.57
C GLU A 229 11.36 6.36 -31.76
N ARG A 230 12.38 5.52 -31.93
CA ARG A 230 12.56 4.29 -31.13
C ARG A 230 12.82 4.62 -29.64
N THR A 231 13.72 5.57 -29.38
CA THR A 231 13.99 6.05 -28.00
C THR A 231 12.75 6.68 -27.39
N SER A 232 11.99 7.49 -28.12
CA SER A 232 10.73 8.07 -27.68
C SER A 232 9.70 7.00 -27.32
N ARG A 233 9.55 5.96 -28.14
CA ARG A 233 8.66 4.82 -27.83
C ARG A 233 9.10 4.03 -26.62
N GLN A 234 10.40 3.83 -26.40
CA GLN A 234 10.93 3.19 -25.19
C GLN A 234 10.64 4.03 -23.93
N ILE A 235 10.92 5.33 -23.98
CA ILE A 235 10.63 6.26 -22.88
C ILE A 235 9.13 6.26 -22.55
N GLN A 236 8.28 6.27 -23.57
CA GLN A 236 6.83 6.20 -23.38
C GLN A 236 6.40 4.89 -22.70
N ARG A 237 6.91 3.73 -23.14
CA ARG A 237 6.66 2.44 -22.49
C ARG A 237 7.13 2.42 -21.03
N LEU A 238 8.34 2.95 -20.76
CA LEU A 238 8.87 3.05 -19.41
C LEU A 238 8.00 3.96 -18.52
N SER A 239 7.52 5.08 -19.05
CA SER A 239 6.62 5.99 -18.33
C SER A 239 5.25 5.35 -18.02
N GLU A 240 4.75 4.50 -18.91
CA GLU A 240 3.52 3.74 -18.71
C GLU A 240 3.68 2.67 -17.62
N ILE A 241 4.84 1.99 -17.57
CA ILE A 241 5.19 1.04 -16.50
C ILE A 241 5.28 1.76 -15.14
N GLN A 242 5.85 2.96 -15.10
CA GLN A 242 5.99 3.73 -13.85
C GLN A 242 4.66 4.24 -13.30
N LYS A 243 3.70 4.58 -14.18
CA LYS A 243 2.38 5.11 -13.79
C LYS A 243 1.42 4.04 -13.26
N ARG A 244 1.73 2.77 -13.42
CA ARG A 244 0.92 1.61 -13.00
C ARG A 244 1.53 0.89 -11.80
#